data_2f49a365e5f9f700fbccd106610e3da7
#
_entry.id   2f49a365e5f9f700fbccd106610e3da7
#
_cell.length_a   1.000
_cell.length_b   1.000
_cell.length_c   1.000
_cell.angle_alpha   90.00
_cell.angle_beta   90.00
_cell.angle_gamma   90.00
#
_symmetry.space_group_name_H-M   'P 1'
#
loop_
_entity.id
_entity.type
_entity.pdbx_description
1 polymer ?
#
loop_
_entity_poly.entity_id
_entity_poly.type
_entity_poly.pdbx_seq_one_letter_code
_entity_poly.pdbx_strand_id
1 'polypeptide(L)'
;ETANLLSRGGNEVEVFSRRCPADGLALDIRQHRGDRTVEMDLVRMATRTWDVIIDNLCYNAEDARKAVKVFSGRTGLYIFTSSASVYSVLEGSSSPFRENQTEILKPKEGLGDKPYYAYADGKYKAERVFLEAVAGPSFPAVIVRPPIVIGPGDPSLRAYSYWLRLAEGGPLFLPNAT
;
A
#
# COMPACT_ATOMS: atom_id res chain seq x y z
N GLU A 1 -5.78 11.74 5.48
CA GLU A 1 -7.02 11.45 6.25
C GLU A 1 -6.80 10.38 7.31
N THR A 2 -6.18 9.21 6.98
CA THR A 2 -5.90 8.13 7.94
C THR A 2 -5.13 8.64 9.17
N ALA A 3 -4.08 9.44 8.99
CA ALA A 3 -3.32 10.01 10.10
C ALA A 3 -4.19 10.87 11.02
N ASN A 4 -5.04 11.72 10.45
CA ASN A 4 -5.96 12.56 11.24
C ASN A 4 -7.00 11.73 12.01
N LEU A 5 -7.48 10.63 11.43
CA LEU A 5 -8.41 9.73 12.12
C LEU A 5 -7.74 9.01 13.30
N LEU A 6 -6.51 8.56 13.11
CA LEU A 6 -5.74 7.91 14.17
C LEU A 6 -5.42 8.88 15.31
N SER A 7 -5.00 10.12 14.99
CA SER A 7 -4.75 11.16 16.00
C SER A 7 -6.02 11.49 16.79
N ARG A 8 -7.17 11.68 16.12
CA ARG A 8 -8.47 11.87 16.80
C ARG A 8 -8.87 10.70 17.70
N GLY A 9 -8.39 9.48 17.38
CA GLY A 9 -8.57 8.29 18.20
C GLY A 9 -7.66 8.22 19.43
N GLY A 10 -6.89 9.27 19.69
CA GLY A 10 -6.01 9.37 20.86
C GLY A 10 -4.63 8.71 20.67
N ASN A 11 -4.25 8.40 19.43
CA ASN A 11 -2.92 7.86 19.14
C ASN A 11 -1.89 8.99 18.92
N GLU A 12 -0.65 8.78 19.35
CA GLU A 12 0.48 9.60 18.93
C GLU A 12 0.85 9.22 17.48
N VAL A 13 0.68 10.14 16.56
CA VAL A 13 0.85 9.89 15.13
C VAL A 13 2.01 10.70 14.58
N GLU A 14 2.88 10.03 13.81
CA GLU A 14 3.92 10.69 13.03
C GLU A 14 3.78 10.33 11.56
N VAL A 15 4.02 11.30 10.69
CA VAL A 15 3.95 11.13 9.24
C VAL A 15 5.33 11.34 8.64
N PHE A 16 5.76 10.39 7.83
CA PHE A 16 7.00 10.45 7.08
C PHE A 16 6.69 10.58 5.57
N SER A 17 7.13 11.65 4.95
CA SER A 17 6.88 11.90 3.53
C SER A 17 7.90 12.84 2.89
N ARG A 18 7.96 12.84 1.56
CA ARG A 18 8.79 13.78 0.80
C ARG A 18 8.27 15.22 0.88
N ARG A 19 6.95 15.39 1.04
CA ARG A 19 6.32 16.69 1.26
C ARG A 19 6.17 16.92 2.75
N CYS A 20 6.85 17.95 3.24
CA CYS A 20 6.77 18.36 4.64
C CYS A 20 6.90 19.89 4.70
N PRO A 21 5.92 20.62 5.25
CA PRO A 21 4.66 20.11 5.78
C PRO A 21 3.74 19.55 4.69
N ALA A 22 2.97 18.53 5.04
CA ALA A 22 1.91 18.00 4.21
C ALA A 22 0.60 18.74 4.54
N ASP A 23 -0.13 19.14 3.50
CA ASP A 23 -1.39 19.84 3.68
C ASP A 23 -2.46 18.97 4.34
N GLY A 24 -3.32 19.60 5.13
CA GLY A 24 -4.50 18.96 5.72
C GLY A 24 -4.23 18.00 6.88
N LEU A 25 -3.02 17.98 7.44
CA LEU A 25 -2.74 17.25 8.68
C LEU A 25 -3.08 18.09 9.92
N ALA A 26 -3.57 17.43 10.96
CA ALA A 26 -3.82 18.05 12.25
C ALA A 26 -2.50 18.54 12.89
N LEU A 27 -2.57 19.59 13.70
CA LEU A 27 -1.38 20.27 14.25
C LEU A 27 -0.58 19.43 15.26
N ASP A 28 -1.20 18.45 15.86
CA ASP A 28 -0.61 17.51 16.80
C ASP A 28 0.18 16.38 16.13
N ILE A 29 0.04 16.22 14.79
CA ILE A 29 0.75 15.20 14.04
C ILE A 29 2.16 15.68 13.72
N ARG A 30 3.16 14.97 14.27
CA ARG A 30 4.56 15.24 13.96
C ARG A 30 4.91 14.80 12.54
N GLN A 31 5.61 15.65 11.82
CA GLN A 31 5.95 15.39 10.43
C GLN A 31 7.47 15.30 10.22
N HIS A 32 7.88 14.26 9.47
CA HIS A 32 9.27 14.01 9.12
C HIS A 32 9.44 14.05 7.61
N ARG A 33 10.40 14.85 7.15
CA ARG A 33 10.76 14.89 5.74
C ARG A 33 11.76 13.81 5.40
N GLY A 34 11.47 13.02 4.35
CA GLY A 34 12.39 12.04 3.82
C GLY A 34 11.79 11.24 2.67
N ASP A 35 12.62 10.46 2.01
CA ASP A 35 12.22 9.57 0.93
C ASP A 35 12.25 8.12 1.40
N ARG A 36 11.13 7.45 1.34
CA ARG A 36 10.94 6.04 1.72
C ARG A 36 11.83 5.09 0.91
N THR A 37 12.22 5.48 -0.29
CA THR A 37 13.11 4.68 -1.14
C THR A 37 14.59 4.80 -0.75
N VAL A 38 14.93 5.76 0.12
CA VAL A 38 16.28 6.00 0.64
C VAL A 38 16.42 5.33 2.01
N GLU A 39 17.27 4.29 2.12
CA GLU A 39 17.43 3.51 3.34
C GLU A 39 17.83 4.38 4.55
N MET A 40 18.75 5.33 4.37
CA MET A 40 19.19 6.22 5.45
C MET A 40 18.07 7.11 5.99
N ASP A 41 17.10 7.45 5.17
CA ASP A 41 15.93 8.21 5.60
C ASP A 41 15.00 7.35 6.48
N LEU A 42 14.85 6.06 6.13
CA LEU A 42 14.14 5.10 6.98
C LEU A 42 14.87 4.85 8.30
N VAL A 43 16.21 4.75 8.29
CA VAL A 43 17.02 4.54 9.50
C VAL A 43 16.77 5.67 10.51
N ARG A 44 16.57 6.91 10.06
CA ARG A 44 16.23 8.04 10.96
C ARG A 44 14.89 7.83 11.66
N MET A 45 13.95 7.12 11.05
CA MET A 45 12.66 6.77 11.66
C MET A 45 12.77 5.59 12.63
N ALA A 46 13.81 4.77 12.52
CA ALA A 46 14.04 3.59 13.36
C ALA A 46 14.88 3.88 14.62
N THR A 47 14.98 5.13 15.06
CA THR A 47 15.68 5.51 16.30
C THR A 47 14.89 5.13 17.55
N ARG A 48 13.64 4.76 17.43
CA ARG A 48 12.76 4.25 18.49
C ARG A 48 11.96 3.03 17.97
N THR A 49 11.22 2.39 18.88
CA THR A 49 10.23 1.38 18.52
C THR A 49 8.89 2.04 18.21
N TRP A 50 8.12 1.40 17.35
CA TRP A 50 6.78 1.81 16.93
C TRP A 50 5.77 0.73 17.28
N ASP A 51 4.63 1.07 17.84
CA ASP A 51 3.55 0.11 18.03
C ASP A 51 3.03 -0.37 16.67
N VAL A 52 2.80 0.57 15.74
CA VAL A 52 2.31 0.28 14.39
C VAL A 52 3.02 1.17 13.37
N ILE A 53 3.44 0.57 12.26
CA ILE A 53 3.90 1.27 11.06
C ILE A 53 2.94 0.96 9.92
N ILE A 54 2.41 1.99 9.24
CA ILE A 54 1.55 1.85 8.06
C ILE A 54 2.32 2.33 6.84
N ASP A 55 2.70 1.41 5.95
CA ASP A 55 3.43 1.72 4.72
C ASP A 55 2.52 1.66 3.49
N ASN A 56 2.14 2.84 3.01
CA ASN A 56 1.31 2.99 1.81
C ASN A 56 2.14 3.09 0.52
N LEU A 57 3.46 3.28 0.60
CA LEU A 57 4.31 3.68 -0.51
C LEU A 57 5.38 2.65 -0.89
N CYS A 58 5.29 1.42 -0.41
CA CYS A 58 6.15 0.34 -0.85
C CYS A 58 5.66 -0.22 -2.19
N TYR A 59 6.43 -0.07 -3.26
CA TYR A 59 6.01 -0.44 -4.60
C TYR A 59 6.76 -1.62 -5.22
N ASN A 60 7.82 -2.11 -4.59
CA ASN A 60 8.66 -3.18 -5.12
C ASN A 60 9.39 -3.96 -4.01
N ALA A 61 10.03 -5.07 -4.40
CA ALA A 61 10.76 -5.92 -3.47
C ALA A 61 11.98 -5.23 -2.81
N GLU A 62 12.67 -4.34 -3.50
CA GLU A 62 13.81 -3.62 -2.94
C GLU A 62 13.36 -2.71 -1.80
N ASP A 63 12.29 -1.97 -2.02
CA ASP A 63 11.67 -1.14 -0.99
C ASP A 63 11.23 -1.96 0.22
N ALA A 64 10.63 -3.14 -0.01
CA ALA A 64 10.23 -4.04 1.06
C ALA A 64 11.43 -4.55 1.87
N ARG A 65 12.52 -4.96 1.22
CA ARG A 65 13.76 -5.39 1.91
C ARG A 65 14.36 -4.30 2.79
N LYS A 66 14.38 -3.04 2.31
CA LYS A 66 14.84 -1.89 3.11
C LYS A 66 13.98 -1.73 4.37
N ALA A 67 12.65 -1.82 4.23
CA ALA A 67 11.74 -1.71 5.37
C ALA A 67 11.96 -2.85 6.39
N VAL A 68 12.01 -4.09 5.93
CA VAL A 68 12.29 -5.24 6.81
C VAL A 68 13.63 -5.08 7.52
N LYS A 69 14.69 -4.74 6.80
CA LYS A 69 16.03 -4.53 7.36
C LYS A 69 16.04 -3.47 8.46
N VAL A 70 15.35 -2.36 8.24
CA VAL A 70 15.38 -1.20 9.14
C VAL A 70 14.47 -1.38 10.33
N PHE A 71 13.27 -1.96 10.15
CA PHE A 71 12.24 -2.01 11.19
C PHE A 71 12.12 -3.37 11.90
N SER A 72 12.90 -4.39 11.55
CA SER A 72 12.95 -5.64 12.30
C SER A 72 13.32 -5.41 13.76
N GLY A 73 12.51 -5.93 14.70
CA GLY A 73 12.63 -5.71 16.14
C GLY A 73 12.31 -4.27 16.59
N ARG A 74 11.78 -3.43 15.71
CA ARG A 74 11.46 -2.02 16.01
C ARG A 74 10.00 -1.64 15.73
N THR A 75 9.17 -2.61 15.38
CA THR A 75 7.73 -2.42 15.22
C THR A 75 6.95 -3.53 15.89
N GLY A 76 5.86 -3.18 16.56
CA GLY A 76 4.90 -4.14 17.10
C GLY A 76 4.01 -4.72 15.99
N LEU A 77 3.70 -3.94 14.96
CA LEU A 77 2.98 -4.38 13.77
C LEU A 77 3.36 -3.52 12.57
N TYR A 78 3.68 -4.16 11.45
CA TYR A 78 3.89 -3.48 10.17
C TYR A 78 2.71 -3.75 9.23
N ILE A 79 1.99 -2.72 8.83
CA ILE A 79 0.85 -2.82 7.91
C ILE A 79 1.32 -2.39 6.52
N PHE A 80 1.46 -3.36 5.63
CA PHE A 80 1.80 -3.09 4.23
C PHE A 80 0.53 -2.93 3.40
N THR A 81 0.34 -1.76 2.82
CA THR A 81 -0.75 -1.51 1.86
C THR A 81 -0.34 -2.01 0.48
N SER A 82 -0.77 -3.22 0.17
CA SER A 82 -0.64 -3.82 -1.16
C SER A 82 -1.79 -3.37 -2.08
N SER A 83 -2.27 -4.22 -2.94
CA SER A 83 -3.39 -3.94 -3.85
C SER A 83 -4.03 -5.25 -4.33
N ALA A 84 -5.34 -5.24 -4.55
CA ALA A 84 -6.02 -6.35 -5.22
C ALA A 84 -5.51 -6.58 -6.67
N SER A 85 -4.80 -5.63 -7.27
CA SER A 85 -4.18 -5.81 -8.58
C SER A 85 -3.14 -6.95 -8.63
N VAL A 86 -2.61 -7.40 -7.47
CA VAL A 86 -1.67 -8.53 -7.41
C VAL A 86 -2.27 -9.82 -8.00
N TYR A 87 -3.59 -9.98 -7.94
CA TYR A 87 -4.23 -11.15 -8.54
C TYR A 87 -4.13 -11.15 -10.07
N SER A 88 -4.00 -10.00 -10.73
CA SER A 88 -3.88 -9.90 -12.18
C SER A 88 -2.58 -10.51 -12.75
N VAL A 89 -1.55 -10.62 -11.93
CA VAL A 89 -0.25 -11.21 -12.31
C VAL A 89 -0.13 -12.70 -11.99
N LEU A 90 -1.19 -13.34 -11.47
CA LEU A 90 -1.20 -14.76 -11.11
C LEU A 90 -1.88 -15.60 -12.20
N GLU A 91 -1.28 -16.75 -12.51
CA GLU A 91 -1.86 -17.72 -13.43
C GLU A 91 -3.12 -18.35 -12.82
N GLY A 92 -4.20 -18.43 -13.63
CA GLY A 92 -5.45 -19.08 -13.20
C GLY A 92 -6.21 -18.35 -12.10
N SER A 93 -5.82 -17.12 -11.74
CA SER A 93 -6.60 -16.31 -10.79
C SER A 93 -7.96 -15.94 -11.39
N SER A 94 -9.01 -16.10 -10.62
CA SER A 94 -10.39 -15.78 -11.03
C SER A 94 -11.17 -15.22 -9.84
N SER A 95 -12.15 -14.36 -10.15
CA SER A 95 -13.09 -13.85 -9.15
C SER A 95 -14.09 -14.95 -8.73
N PRO A 96 -14.49 -15.01 -7.45
CA PRO A 96 -14.03 -14.17 -6.34
C PRO A 96 -12.61 -14.52 -5.90
N PHE A 97 -11.77 -13.48 -5.73
CA PHE A 97 -10.39 -13.67 -5.27
C PHE A 97 -10.35 -14.09 -3.81
N ARG A 98 -9.39 -14.96 -3.48
CA ARG A 98 -9.09 -15.41 -2.12
C ARG A 98 -7.67 -15.04 -1.73
N GLU A 99 -7.45 -14.72 -0.46
CA GLU A 99 -6.16 -14.27 0.03
C GLU A 99 -5.02 -15.26 -0.23
N ASN A 100 -5.29 -16.56 -0.06
CA ASN A 100 -4.30 -17.62 -0.27
C ASN A 100 -3.92 -17.85 -1.75
N GLN A 101 -4.61 -17.28 -2.70
CA GLN A 101 -4.24 -17.43 -4.12
C GLN A 101 -2.83 -16.91 -4.42
N THR A 102 -2.37 -15.89 -3.71
CA THR A 102 -0.99 -15.38 -3.88
C THR A 102 0.09 -16.34 -3.37
N GLU A 103 -0.26 -17.33 -2.57
CA GLU A 103 0.64 -18.36 -2.06
C GLU A 103 0.62 -19.62 -2.92
N ILE A 104 -0.55 -19.94 -3.48
CA ILE A 104 -0.81 -21.19 -4.20
C ILE A 104 -0.52 -21.02 -5.70
N LEU A 105 -0.90 -19.88 -6.28
CA LEU A 105 -0.79 -19.65 -7.72
C LEU A 105 0.59 -19.08 -8.08
N LYS A 106 1.07 -19.48 -9.26
CA LYS A 106 2.34 -18.97 -9.78
C LYS A 106 2.16 -17.61 -10.45
N PRO A 107 3.16 -16.74 -10.39
CA PRO A 107 3.16 -15.53 -11.20
C PRO A 107 3.28 -15.87 -12.69
N LYS A 108 2.58 -15.14 -13.54
CA LYS A 108 2.70 -15.21 -15.00
C LYS A 108 4.11 -14.78 -15.42
N GLU A 109 4.70 -15.50 -16.33
CA GLU A 109 6.02 -15.17 -16.87
C GLU A 109 5.97 -13.96 -17.81
N GLY A 110 7.07 -13.20 -17.88
CA GLY A 110 7.25 -12.12 -18.84
C GLY A 110 6.34 -10.89 -18.66
N LEU A 111 5.71 -10.73 -17.49
CA LEU A 111 4.84 -9.58 -17.22
C LEU A 111 5.60 -8.34 -16.75
N GLY A 112 6.76 -8.52 -16.09
CA GLY A 112 7.53 -7.42 -15.50
C GLY A 112 7.96 -6.35 -16.52
N ASP A 113 8.11 -6.75 -17.80
CA ASP A 113 8.48 -5.85 -18.89
C ASP A 113 7.29 -5.09 -19.50
N LYS A 114 6.06 -5.41 -19.06
CA LYS A 114 4.85 -4.75 -19.54
C LYS A 114 4.43 -3.65 -18.58
N PRO A 115 4.44 -2.36 -18.99
CA PRO A 115 4.13 -1.22 -18.10
C PRO A 115 2.79 -1.35 -17.36
N TYR A 116 1.80 -1.97 -18.00
CA TYR A 116 0.48 -2.19 -17.40
C TYR A 116 0.52 -3.08 -16.15
N TYR A 117 1.43 -4.06 -16.11
CA TYR A 117 1.54 -5.00 -14.99
C TYR A 117 2.64 -4.61 -13.99
N ALA A 118 3.50 -3.65 -14.32
CA ALA A 118 4.65 -3.28 -13.50
C ALA A 118 4.26 -2.94 -12.05
N TYR A 119 3.15 -2.23 -11.86
CA TYR A 119 2.64 -1.91 -10.53
C TYR A 119 2.20 -3.17 -9.75
N ALA A 120 1.41 -4.04 -10.39
CA ALA A 120 0.89 -5.25 -9.76
C ALA A 120 2.01 -6.26 -9.46
N ASP A 121 2.95 -6.44 -10.37
CA ASP A 121 4.14 -7.27 -10.21
C ASP A 121 5.05 -6.74 -9.09
N GLY A 122 5.28 -5.45 -9.06
CA GLY A 122 6.05 -4.81 -7.99
C GLY A 122 5.43 -5.02 -6.61
N LYS A 123 4.10 -4.83 -6.47
CA LYS A 123 3.37 -5.08 -5.23
C LYS A 123 3.42 -6.57 -4.85
N TYR A 124 3.20 -7.48 -5.80
CA TYR A 124 3.32 -8.92 -5.56
C TYR A 124 4.72 -9.31 -5.05
N LYS A 125 5.77 -8.82 -5.69
CA LYS A 125 7.16 -9.08 -5.25
C LYS A 125 7.46 -8.49 -3.87
N ALA A 126 6.89 -7.34 -3.52
CA ALA A 126 6.99 -6.78 -2.18
C ALA A 126 6.28 -7.66 -1.14
N GLU A 127 5.09 -8.18 -1.45
CA GLU A 127 4.38 -9.13 -0.58
C GLU A 127 5.23 -10.36 -0.26
N ARG A 128 5.93 -10.93 -1.25
CA ARG A 128 6.80 -12.09 -1.03
C ARG A 128 7.87 -11.81 0.01
N VAL A 129 8.49 -10.62 -0.04
CA VAL A 129 9.50 -10.20 0.95
C VAL A 129 8.90 -10.10 2.35
N PHE A 130 7.71 -9.51 2.48
CA PHE A 130 7.06 -9.39 3.79
C PHE A 130 6.59 -10.75 4.32
N LEU A 131 6.05 -11.64 3.49
CA LEU A 131 5.64 -12.99 3.89
C LEU A 131 6.83 -13.83 4.39
N GLU A 132 7.99 -13.71 3.73
CA GLU A 132 9.23 -14.34 4.19
C GLU A 132 9.68 -13.76 5.55
N ALA A 133 9.56 -12.45 5.74
CA ALA A 133 9.96 -11.80 6.99
C ALA A 133 9.04 -12.16 8.18
N VAL A 134 7.74 -12.33 7.94
CA VAL A 134 6.75 -12.74 8.97
C VAL A 134 7.01 -14.17 9.49
N ALA A 135 7.62 -15.03 8.70
CA ALA A 135 8.02 -16.36 9.18
C ALA A 135 9.06 -16.31 10.32
N GLY A 136 9.74 -15.17 10.49
CA GLY A 136 10.66 -14.92 11.60
C GLY A 136 10.00 -14.15 12.75
N PRO A 137 10.55 -14.22 13.97
CA PRO A 137 9.92 -13.64 15.17
C PRO A 137 10.04 -12.11 15.27
N SER A 138 10.82 -11.46 14.42
CA SER A 138 11.24 -10.06 14.62
C SER A 138 10.54 -9.05 13.71
N PHE A 139 9.64 -9.49 12.82
CA PHE A 139 8.93 -8.60 11.92
C PHE A 139 7.45 -8.99 11.75
N PRO A 140 6.60 -8.68 12.74
CA PRO A 140 5.17 -8.91 12.62
C PRO A 140 4.58 -7.99 11.56
N ALA A 141 3.95 -8.55 10.52
CA ALA A 141 3.34 -7.76 9.47
C ALA A 141 1.98 -8.31 9.03
N VAL A 142 1.15 -7.40 8.53
CA VAL A 142 -0.12 -7.67 7.87
C VAL A 142 -0.11 -7.03 6.49
N ILE A 143 -0.56 -7.78 5.49
CA ILE A 143 -0.70 -7.33 4.12
C ILE A 143 -2.18 -7.01 3.86
N VAL A 144 -2.47 -5.76 3.48
CA VAL A 144 -3.82 -5.32 3.14
C VAL A 144 -3.90 -5.10 1.63
N ARG A 145 -4.85 -5.75 0.95
CA ARG A 145 -5.05 -5.67 -0.51
C ARG A 145 -6.33 -4.92 -0.84
N PRO A 146 -6.35 -3.58 -0.73
CA PRO A 146 -7.54 -2.83 -1.08
C PRO A 146 -7.81 -2.96 -2.59
N PRO A 147 -9.10 -3.05 -2.98
CA PRO A 147 -9.51 -2.85 -4.38
C PRO A 147 -9.35 -1.36 -4.76
N ILE A 148 -9.95 -0.95 -5.85
CA ILE A 148 -10.01 0.48 -6.21
C ILE A 148 -10.67 1.25 -5.07
N VAL A 149 -9.90 2.16 -4.46
CA VAL A 149 -10.39 3.04 -3.41
C VAL A 149 -11.02 4.26 -4.06
N ILE A 150 -12.28 4.51 -3.74
CA ILE A 150 -13.07 5.65 -4.25
C ILE A 150 -13.73 6.38 -3.09
N GLY A 151 -13.94 7.67 -3.22
CA GLY A 151 -14.63 8.47 -2.21
C GLY A 151 -14.16 9.92 -2.16
N PRO A 152 -14.60 10.66 -1.15
CA PRO A 152 -14.13 12.01 -0.90
C PRO A 152 -12.60 12.05 -0.78
N GLY A 153 -11.95 12.95 -1.52
CA GLY A 153 -10.48 13.05 -1.55
C GLY A 153 -9.78 12.13 -2.55
N ASP A 154 -10.51 11.37 -3.38
CA ASP A 154 -9.90 10.64 -4.51
C ASP A 154 -9.43 11.65 -5.58
N PRO A 155 -8.09 11.84 -5.74
CA PRO A 155 -7.57 12.83 -6.69
C PRO A 155 -7.81 12.43 -8.15
N SER A 156 -8.13 11.16 -8.41
CA SER A 156 -8.41 10.66 -9.76
C SER A 156 -9.84 10.93 -10.23
N LEU A 157 -10.74 11.31 -9.32
CA LEU A 157 -12.15 11.60 -9.57
C LEU A 157 -12.90 10.48 -10.33
N ARG A 158 -12.43 9.24 -10.24
CA ARG A 158 -12.98 8.09 -10.99
C ARG A 158 -14.46 7.87 -10.73
N ALA A 159 -14.84 7.80 -9.46
CA ALA A 159 -16.24 7.64 -9.08
C ALA A 159 -17.07 8.89 -9.41
N TYR A 160 -16.47 10.07 -9.27
CA TYR A 160 -17.15 11.33 -9.54
C TYR A 160 -17.56 11.47 -11.01
N SER A 161 -16.72 11.04 -11.95
CA SER A 161 -17.04 11.08 -13.38
C SER A 161 -18.23 10.19 -13.75
N TYR A 162 -18.34 8.99 -13.14
CA TYR A 162 -19.52 8.13 -13.31
C TYR A 162 -20.77 8.73 -12.68
N TRP A 163 -20.62 9.25 -11.45
CA TRP A 163 -21.73 9.90 -10.74
C TRP A 163 -22.28 11.10 -11.52
N LEU A 164 -21.39 11.95 -12.06
CA LEU A 164 -21.79 13.11 -12.84
C LEU A 164 -22.58 12.69 -14.09
N ARG A 165 -22.10 11.70 -14.84
CA ARG A 165 -22.82 11.18 -16.00
C ARG A 165 -24.19 10.62 -15.68
N LEU A 166 -24.32 9.90 -14.56
CA LEU A 166 -25.61 9.39 -14.09
C LEU A 166 -26.55 10.52 -13.72
N ALA A 167 -26.06 11.55 -13.02
CA ALA A 167 -26.86 12.72 -12.64
C ALA A 167 -27.35 13.53 -13.85
N GLU A 168 -26.57 13.58 -14.92
CA GLU A 168 -26.90 14.24 -16.18
C GLU A 168 -27.75 13.37 -17.13
N GLY A 169 -28.04 12.11 -16.77
CA GLY A 169 -28.77 11.17 -17.62
C GLY A 169 -28.00 10.70 -18.85
N GLY A 170 -26.66 10.84 -18.85
CA GLY A 170 -25.80 10.44 -19.94
C GLY A 170 -25.50 8.94 -19.94
N PRO A 171 -25.10 8.36 -21.12
CA PRO A 171 -24.75 6.96 -21.21
C PRO A 171 -23.47 6.63 -20.44
N LEU A 172 -23.45 5.47 -19.78
CA LEU A 172 -22.24 4.90 -19.20
C LEU A 172 -21.63 3.89 -20.14
N PHE A 173 -20.34 4.06 -20.41
CA PHE A 173 -19.55 3.01 -21.07
C PHE A 173 -19.09 2.00 -20.04
N LEU A 174 -19.64 0.78 -20.10
CA LEU A 174 -19.12 -0.35 -19.33
C LEU A 174 -18.19 -1.12 -20.28
N PRO A 175 -16.87 -1.16 -20.03
CA PRO A 175 -15.99 -1.99 -20.82
C PRO A 175 -16.35 -3.46 -20.58
N ASN A 176 -16.77 -4.15 -21.63
CA ASN A 176 -17.04 -5.59 -21.72
C ASN A 176 -17.40 -6.28 -20.39
N ALA A 177 -18.69 -6.25 -20.04
CA ALA A 177 -19.24 -7.18 -19.07
C ALA A 177 -19.33 -8.57 -19.75
N THR A 178 -18.24 -9.34 -19.74
CA THR A 178 -18.23 -10.78 -20.03
C THR A 178 -18.03 -11.54 -18.76
#